data_4b689546e0405d5174097d9e9fda57de
#
_entry.id   4b689546e0405d5174097d9e9fda57de
#
_cell.length_a   1.000
_cell.length_b   1.000
_cell.length_c   1.000
_cell.angle_alpha   90.00
_cell.angle_beta   90.00
_cell.angle_gamma   90.00
#
_symmetry.space_group_name_H-M   'P 1'
#
loop_
_entity.id
_entity.type
_entity.pdbx_description
1 polymer ?
#
loop_
_entity_poly.entity_id
_entity_poly.type
_entity_poly.pdbx_seq_one_letter_code
_entity_poly.pdbx_strand_id
1 'polypeptide(L)'
;MKKLIALILSLLLCFSAVACGGTEPAGDDVSSTVSDTNDASSGQPATGELDINNLPEYAGTPFVSLGKTTFTSDEKTTESFETYARLDSLGRCGVTFASVGKDIMPTEDRGAIGQVKPTGWHTVKYDCVDGKYLYNRCHLIGFQLTGENANEKNLITGTRYMNVDGMLPFENMVADYVKETGNHVMYRVTPIYVGNELLCRGVQMEAYSVEDDGIDFNVYVFNVQPGVEIDYKTGESRLSDSAPAVSSQPENSDVTVTFALNTNTKKYHRVDCDSVKDMNPNNKKIYTGPLSGLEGYSTCGNCKPLEALK
;
A
#
# COMPACT_ATOMS: atom_id res chain seq x y z
N MET A 1 -48.20 27.77 -8.62
CA MET A 1 -48.82 28.19 -9.91
C MET A 1 -47.84 27.82 -11.02
N LYS A 2 -48.33 26.92 -11.91
CA LYS A 2 -48.04 26.74 -13.35
C LYS A 2 -46.56 26.57 -13.73
N LYS A 3 -46.06 25.34 -14.03
CA LYS A 3 -46.05 24.63 -15.33
C LYS A 3 -45.27 25.37 -16.42
N LEU A 4 -44.18 24.75 -16.93
CA LEU A 4 -44.18 24.37 -18.35
C LEU A 4 -43.07 23.33 -18.62
N ILE A 5 -43.52 22.27 -19.27
CA ILE A 5 -42.80 21.13 -19.91
C ILE A 5 -42.44 21.59 -21.32
N ALA A 6 -41.25 21.26 -21.81
CA ALA A 6 -41.03 21.15 -23.24
C ALA A 6 -40.10 19.99 -23.57
N LEU A 7 -40.67 19.08 -24.25
CA LEU A 7 -40.22 17.83 -24.91
C LEU A 7 -39.89 18.17 -26.37
N ILE A 8 -38.77 17.70 -26.92
CA ILE A 8 -38.55 17.48 -28.38
C ILE A 8 -37.37 16.48 -28.46
N LEU A 9 -37.55 15.26 -28.76
CA LEU A 9 -37.85 14.41 -29.92
C LEU A 9 -36.77 14.43 -31.03
N SER A 10 -36.04 13.32 -31.11
CA SER A 10 -35.68 12.47 -32.25
C SER A 10 -35.15 13.10 -33.54
N LEU A 11 -33.98 12.64 -33.99
CA LEU A 11 -33.86 12.15 -35.40
C LEU A 11 -32.72 11.12 -35.54
N LEU A 12 -33.10 9.90 -35.89
CA LEU A 12 -32.28 8.84 -36.48
C LEU A 12 -31.98 9.21 -37.94
N LEU A 13 -30.81 8.92 -38.46
CA LEU A 13 -30.62 8.51 -39.85
C LEU A 13 -29.34 7.66 -40.03
N CYS A 14 -29.58 6.50 -40.62
CA CYS A 14 -28.64 5.45 -41.05
C CYS A 14 -27.95 5.76 -42.38
N PHE A 15 -27.13 4.81 -42.79
CA PHE A 15 -26.53 4.48 -44.10
C PHE A 15 -25.09 4.97 -44.33
N SER A 16 -24.16 4.23 -44.91
CA SER A 16 -24.11 2.90 -45.54
C SER A 16 -22.65 2.45 -45.63
N ALA A 17 -22.47 1.15 -45.72
CA ALA A 17 -21.23 0.45 -46.02
C ALA A 17 -20.89 0.56 -47.51
N VAL A 18 -19.60 0.59 -47.85
CA VAL A 18 -19.08 0.08 -49.12
C VAL A 18 -17.77 -0.66 -48.87
N ALA A 19 -17.76 -1.93 -49.26
CA ALA A 19 -16.60 -2.82 -49.36
C ALA A 19 -16.02 -2.78 -50.77
N CYS A 20 -14.74 -3.11 -50.90
CA CYS A 20 -14.00 -3.78 -52.00
C CYS A 20 -12.53 -3.38 -51.86
N GLY A 21 -11.53 -4.19 -51.83
CA GLY A 21 -11.32 -5.52 -52.37
C GLY A 21 -9.98 -5.53 -53.08
N GLY A 22 -9.14 -6.54 -52.85
CA GLY A 22 -8.05 -6.93 -53.77
C GLY A 22 -6.64 -6.57 -53.26
N THR A 23 -5.80 -7.45 -53.09
CA THR A 23 -5.07 -8.59 -53.62
C THR A 23 -3.63 -8.55 -53.12
N GLU A 24 -3.18 -9.66 -52.59
CA GLU A 24 -1.76 -10.02 -52.40
C GLU A 24 -1.06 -10.20 -53.75
N PRO A 25 0.28 -10.18 -53.78
CA PRO A 25 0.94 -11.47 -53.83
C PRO A 25 2.24 -11.62 -53.01
N ALA A 26 2.57 -12.88 -52.84
CA ALA A 26 3.64 -13.54 -52.15
C ALA A 26 5.06 -13.27 -52.72
N GLY A 27 6.05 -13.64 -51.95
CA GLY A 27 7.40 -13.94 -52.41
C GLY A 27 8.49 -13.82 -51.38
N ASP A 28 8.88 -14.98 -50.84
CA ASP A 28 10.19 -15.59 -50.61
C ASP A 28 11.20 -14.98 -49.61
N ASP A 29 11.34 -15.70 -48.51
CA ASP A 29 12.45 -16.62 -48.14
C ASP A 29 13.86 -16.01 -48.05
N VAL A 30 14.53 -16.18 -46.93
CA VAL A 30 15.87 -16.71 -46.66
C VAL A 30 16.33 -16.46 -45.20
N SER A 31 16.34 -17.54 -44.43
CA SER A 31 17.45 -18.13 -43.63
C SER A 31 18.24 -17.31 -42.58
N SER A 32 18.08 -17.77 -41.38
CA SER A 32 19.10 -18.14 -40.35
C SER A 32 20.15 -17.09 -39.92
N THR A 33 20.15 -16.81 -38.61
CA THR A 33 21.26 -17.24 -37.73
C THR A 33 20.82 -17.20 -36.25
N VAL A 34 21.05 -18.32 -35.59
CA VAL A 34 20.96 -18.52 -34.14
C VAL A 34 22.10 -17.77 -33.46
N SER A 35 21.81 -17.05 -32.42
CA SER A 35 22.79 -16.71 -31.37
C SER A 35 22.09 -16.75 -30.03
N ASP A 36 22.31 -17.85 -29.33
CA ASP A 36 22.03 -18.00 -27.91
C ASP A 36 22.81 -16.96 -27.10
N THR A 37 22.11 -16.12 -26.38
CA THR A 37 22.63 -15.56 -25.13
C THR A 37 21.51 -15.64 -24.09
N ASN A 38 21.63 -16.63 -23.20
CA ASN A 38 20.92 -16.70 -21.95
C ASN A 38 21.27 -15.46 -21.13
N ASP A 39 20.34 -14.54 -21.01
CA ASP A 39 20.32 -13.54 -19.94
C ASP A 39 19.02 -13.74 -19.18
N ALA A 40 19.13 -14.41 -18.01
CA ALA A 40 18.04 -14.56 -17.07
C ALA A 40 17.83 -13.21 -16.36
N SER A 41 17.21 -12.27 -17.06
CA SER A 41 16.65 -11.08 -16.44
C SER A 41 15.31 -11.48 -15.85
N SER A 42 15.22 -11.47 -14.51
CA SER A 42 13.98 -11.55 -13.76
C SER A 42 13.05 -10.40 -14.22
N GLY A 43 12.15 -10.72 -15.14
CA GLY A 43 11.19 -9.77 -15.69
C GLY A 43 10.18 -9.33 -14.63
N GLN A 44 10.40 -8.14 -14.08
CA GLN A 44 9.41 -7.40 -13.33
C GLN A 44 8.35 -6.88 -14.30
N PRO A 45 7.04 -7.02 -14.04
CA PRO A 45 6.01 -6.50 -14.94
C PRO A 45 6.12 -4.97 -15.02
N ALA A 46 6.28 -4.46 -16.24
CA ALA A 46 6.50 -3.04 -16.52
C ALA A 46 5.23 -2.17 -16.37
N THR A 47 4.11 -2.72 -15.90
CA THR A 47 2.78 -2.07 -15.96
C THR A 47 2.21 -1.65 -14.61
N GLY A 48 2.88 -1.92 -13.49
CA GLY A 48 2.33 -1.60 -12.16
C GLY A 48 1.11 -2.45 -11.74
N GLU A 49 0.58 -3.28 -12.63
CA GLU A 49 -0.48 -4.24 -12.32
C GLU A 49 0.09 -5.51 -11.70
N LEU A 50 -0.62 -6.00 -10.67
CA LEU A 50 -0.26 -7.23 -9.98
C LEU A 50 -0.91 -8.44 -10.67
N ASP A 51 -0.11 -9.41 -11.11
CA ASP A 51 -0.64 -10.68 -11.61
C ASP A 51 -0.98 -11.61 -10.45
N ILE A 52 -2.27 -11.88 -10.24
CA ILE A 52 -2.78 -12.76 -9.18
C ILE A 52 -2.27 -14.21 -9.31
N ASN A 53 -1.90 -14.64 -10.52
CA ASN A 53 -1.36 -15.97 -10.76
C ASN A 53 0.15 -16.07 -10.51
N ASN A 54 0.80 -14.91 -10.34
CA ASN A 54 2.25 -14.81 -10.12
C ASN A 54 2.54 -13.73 -9.08
N LEU A 55 2.03 -13.93 -7.86
CA LEU A 55 2.26 -12.99 -6.76
C LEU A 55 3.75 -12.98 -6.35
N PRO A 56 4.27 -11.82 -5.94
CA PRO A 56 5.62 -11.76 -5.37
C PRO A 56 5.79 -12.72 -4.20
N GLU A 57 6.95 -13.34 -4.11
CA GLU A 57 7.31 -14.20 -2.99
C GLU A 57 7.88 -13.37 -1.83
N TYR A 58 7.52 -13.74 -0.60
CA TYR A 58 8.07 -13.11 0.59
C TYR A 58 9.53 -13.47 0.77
N ALA A 59 10.41 -12.48 0.76
CA ALA A 59 11.86 -12.63 0.88
C ALA A 59 12.45 -11.94 2.13
N GLY A 60 11.65 -11.77 3.19
CA GLY A 60 12.08 -11.18 4.46
C GLY A 60 11.78 -9.69 4.62
N THR A 61 11.23 -9.02 3.60
CA THR A 61 10.78 -7.63 3.66
C THR A 61 9.25 -7.54 3.70
N PRO A 62 8.65 -6.60 4.45
CA PRO A 62 7.19 -6.54 4.58
C PRO A 62 6.47 -6.16 3.28
N PHE A 63 7.16 -5.59 2.32
CA PHE A 63 6.61 -5.19 1.03
C PHE A 63 7.64 -5.29 -0.10
N VAL A 64 7.15 -5.22 -1.33
CA VAL A 64 7.95 -5.05 -2.55
C VAL A 64 7.36 -3.93 -3.40
N SER A 65 8.22 -3.20 -4.13
CA SER A 65 7.78 -2.17 -5.06
C SER A 65 7.26 -2.81 -6.35
N LEU A 66 6.14 -2.31 -6.85
CA LEU A 66 5.57 -2.67 -8.15
C LEU A 66 5.84 -1.59 -9.23
N GLY A 67 6.62 -0.57 -8.90
CA GLY A 67 6.96 0.53 -9.80
C GLY A 67 5.99 1.71 -9.69
N LYS A 68 5.49 2.18 -10.82
CA LYS A 68 4.59 3.35 -10.89
C LYS A 68 3.15 2.99 -10.54
N THR A 69 2.41 3.98 -10.06
CA THR A 69 0.96 3.88 -9.86
C THR A 69 0.21 3.67 -11.18
N THR A 70 -0.96 3.04 -11.09
CA THR A 70 -1.79 2.74 -12.27
C THR A 70 -2.97 3.71 -12.44
N PHE A 71 -2.99 4.83 -11.71
CA PHE A 71 -4.06 5.83 -11.82
C PHE A 71 -4.11 6.45 -13.21
N THR A 72 -5.30 6.39 -13.81
CA THR A 72 -5.59 7.11 -15.05
C THR A 72 -5.74 8.63 -14.80
N SER A 73 -5.66 9.42 -15.85
CA SER A 73 -5.88 10.87 -15.75
C SER A 73 -7.29 11.21 -15.24
N ASP A 74 -8.28 10.39 -15.61
CA ASP A 74 -9.70 10.61 -15.24
C ASP A 74 -9.99 10.26 -13.78
N GLU A 75 -9.16 9.43 -13.15
CA GLU A 75 -9.27 9.09 -11.73
C GLU A 75 -8.70 10.17 -10.81
N LYS A 76 -7.78 11.01 -11.33
CA LYS A 76 -7.07 12.01 -10.53
C LYS A 76 -7.94 13.25 -10.30
N THR A 77 -8.21 13.56 -9.03
CA THR A 77 -9.04 14.71 -8.65
C THR A 77 -8.58 15.30 -7.32
N THR A 78 -8.77 16.61 -7.19
CA THR A 78 -8.61 17.37 -5.95
C THR A 78 -9.92 17.51 -5.16
N GLU A 79 -10.98 16.83 -5.59
CA GLU A 79 -12.19 16.70 -4.79
C GLU A 79 -12.03 15.53 -3.84
N SER A 80 -12.11 15.77 -2.54
CA SER A 80 -11.97 14.72 -1.53
C SER A 80 -13.15 13.75 -1.59
N PHE A 81 -12.85 12.47 -1.58
CA PHE A 81 -13.85 11.39 -1.50
C PHE A 81 -13.22 10.12 -0.89
N GLU A 82 -14.10 9.21 -0.46
CA GLU A 82 -13.73 7.83 -0.15
C GLU A 82 -14.81 6.86 -0.65
N THR A 83 -14.38 5.72 -1.13
CA THR A 83 -15.27 4.66 -1.63
C THR A 83 -14.78 3.28 -1.19
N TYR A 84 -15.74 2.39 -0.95
CA TYR A 84 -15.49 1.03 -0.49
C TYR A 84 -16.32 0.07 -1.33
N ALA A 85 -15.65 -0.85 -2.03
CA ALA A 85 -16.34 -1.89 -2.80
C ALA A 85 -17.26 -2.71 -1.89
N ARG A 86 -18.30 -3.28 -2.46
CA ARG A 86 -19.17 -4.21 -1.74
C ARG A 86 -18.37 -5.45 -1.34
N LEU A 87 -18.71 -6.01 -0.18
CA LEU A 87 -18.21 -7.33 0.19
C LEU A 87 -18.62 -8.34 -0.89
N ASP A 88 -17.72 -9.25 -1.20
CA ASP A 88 -18.00 -10.32 -2.14
C ASP A 88 -18.90 -11.42 -1.54
N SER A 89 -19.18 -12.48 -2.30
CA SER A 89 -20.03 -13.59 -1.85
C SER A 89 -19.50 -14.36 -0.65
N LEU A 90 -18.22 -14.22 -0.33
CA LEU A 90 -17.56 -14.79 0.85
C LEU A 90 -17.49 -13.79 2.02
N GLY A 91 -17.98 -12.57 1.85
CA GLY A 91 -17.91 -11.49 2.83
C GLY A 91 -16.54 -10.80 2.89
N ARG A 92 -15.69 -10.94 1.88
CA ARG A 92 -14.36 -10.34 1.81
C ARG A 92 -14.43 -8.91 1.29
N CYS A 93 -13.55 -8.04 1.80
CA CYS A 93 -13.39 -6.68 1.29
C CYS A 93 -12.88 -6.68 -0.15
N GLY A 94 -13.36 -5.72 -0.93
CA GLY A 94 -12.83 -5.41 -2.25
C GLY A 94 -11.93 -4.15 -2.21
N VAL A 95 -11.74 -3.54 -3.38
CA VAL A 95 -10.93 -2.33 -3.53
C VAL A 95 -11.52 -1.19 -2.70
N THR A 96 -10.64 -0.43 -2.05
CA THR A 96 -10.95 0.85 -1.44
C THR A 96 -10.21 1.94 -2.19
N PHE A 97 -10.85 3.11 -2.35
CA PHE A 97 -10.31 4.20 -3.15
C PHE A 97 -10.72 5.55 -2.57
N ALA A 98 -9.76 6.45 -2.46
CA ALA A 98 -9.98 7.80 -1.93
C ALA A 98 -9.15 8.83 -2.68
N SER A 99 -9.64 10.07 -2.72
CA SER A 99 -8.82 11.26 -2.84
C SER A 99 -8.70 11.86 -1.44
N VAL A 100 -7.55 11.65 -0.81
CA VAL A 100 -7.32 12.08 0.57
C VAL A 100 -6.95 13.54 0.58
N GLY A 101 -7.88 14.39 1.02
CA GLY A 101 -7.66 15.79 1.30
C GLY A 101 -7.74 16.05 2.81
N LYS A 102 -7.26 17.22 3.23
CA LYS A 102 -7.24 17.61 4.65
C LYS A 102 -8.63 17.69 5.28
N ASP A 103 -9.65 17.95 4.49
CA ASP A 103 -11.05 18.14 4.88
C ASP A 103 -11.74 16.84 5.31
N ILE A 104 -11.27 15.68 4.84
CA ILE A 104 -11.81 14.37 5.23
C ILE A 104 -10.94 13.64 6.28
N MET A 105 -9.79 14.22 6.66
CA MET A 105 -8.98 13.64 7.74
C MET A 105 -9.73 13.71 9.09
N PRO A 106 -9.44 12.76 10.02
CA PRO A 106 -10.17 12.70 11.29
C PRO A 106 -10.00 13.98 12.12
N THR A 107 -11.12 14.47 12.64
CA THR A 107 -11.19 15.57 13.60
C THR A 107 -11.51 15.08 15.01
N GLU A 108 -11.84 13.79 15.15
CA GLU A 108 -12.18 13.13 16.40
C GLU A 108 -11.23 11.96 16.69
N ASP A 109 -11.18 11.53 17.94
CA ASP A 109 -10.40 10.37 18.35
C ASP A 109 -10.95 9.07 17.76
N ARG A 110 -10.05 8.14 17.48
CA ARG A 110 -10.39 6.81 16.96
C ARG A 110 -11.27 6.04 17.94
N GLY A 111 -12.44 5.58 17.46
CA GLY A 111 -13.34 4.74 18.20
C GLY A 111 -12.93 3.25 18.23
N ALA A 112 -13.68 2.46 19.03
CA ALA A 112 -13.48 1.02 19.07
C ALA A 112 -13.94 0.35 17.76
N ILE A 113 -13.19 -0.65 17.30
CA ILE A 113 -13.49 -1.44 16.09
C ILE A 113 -13.62 -2.95 16.37
N GLY A 114 -13.62 -3.33 17.67
CA GLY A 114 -13.63 -4.74 18.11
C GLY A 114 -14.86 -5.55 17.70
N GLN A 115 -15.98 -4.88 17.43
CA GLN A 115 -17.24 -5.50 16.97
C GLN A 115 -17.16 -6.03 15.55
N VAL A 116 -16.31 -5.46 14.68
CA VAL A 116 -16.11 -5.95 13.32
C VAL A 116 -15.22 -7.19 13.35
N LYS A 117 -15.67 -8.24 12.72
CA LYS A 117 -14.90 -9.48 12.53
C LYS A 117 -14.75 -9.74 11.05
N PRO A 118 -13.63 -9.33 10.44
CA PRO A 118 -13.36 -9.61 9.04
C PRO A 118 -13.31 -11.12 8.77
N THR A 119 -13.36 -11.52 7.51
CA THR A 119 -13.27 -12.93 7.13
C THR A 119 -12.00 -13.59 7.66
N GLY A 120 -12.09 -14.85 8.08
CA GLY A 120 -10.98 -15.61 8.65
C GLY A 120 -10.43 -15.08 9.97
N TRP A 121 -11.21 -14.27 10.72
CA TRP A 121 -10.77 -13.69 11.98
C TRP A 121 -10.63 -14.74 13.10
N HIS A 122 -9.43 -14.83 13.66
CA HIS A 122 -9.13 -15.58 14.88
C HIS A 122 -8.44 -14.70 15.93
N THR A 123 -8.74 -14.96 17.21
CA THR A 123 -7.98 -14.33 18.30
C THR A 123 -6.92 -15.30 18.77
N VAL A 124 -5.71 -15.15 18.25
CA VAL A 124 -4.58 -16.04 18.52
C VAL A 124 -3.35 -15.23 18.94
N LYS A 125 -2.51 -15.80 19.80
CA LYS A 125 -1.31 -15.17 20.32
C LYS A 125 -0.10 -16.05 20.11
N TYR A 126 1.03 -15.41 19.77
CA TYR A 126 2.34 -16.02 19.71
C TYR A 126 3.37 -15.11 20.39
N ASP A 127 4.34 -15.67 21.06
CA ASP A 127 5.39 -14.91 21.76
C ASP A 127 6.35 -14.21 20.80
N CYS A 128 6.47 -14.71 19.56
CA CYS A 128 7.27 -14.09 18.49
C CYS A 128 6.60 -12.89 17.81
N VAL A 129 5.36 -12.55 18.17
CA VAL A 129 4.63 -11.43 17.58
C VAL A 129 4.68 -10.23 18.53
N ASP A 130 5.00 -9.04 18.01
CA ASP A 130 4.92 -7.80 18.78
C ASP A 130 3.50 -7.59 19.34
N GLY A 131 3.38 -7.32 20.63
CA GLY A 131 2.09 -7.26 21.32
C GLY A 131 1.36 -8.61 21.42
N LYS A 132 1.98 -9.70 20.96
CA LYS A 132 1.55 -11.10 20.97
C LYS A 132 0.35 -11.46 20.09
N TYR A 133 -0.57 -10.56 19.80
CA TYR A 133 -1.72 -10.84 18.94
C TYR A 133 -1.32 -10.92 17.46
N LEU A 134 -1.50 -12.11 16.85
CA LEU A 134 -1.16 -12.33 15.44
C LEU A 134 -1.94 -11.40 14.52
N TYR A 135 -3.27 -11.35 14.71
CA TYR A 135 -4.14 -10.61 13.80
C TYR A 135 -4.58 -9.27 14.36
N ASN A 136 -4.55 -8.30 13.47
CA ASN A 136 -5.13 -6.97 13.62
C ASN A 136 -6.34 -6.82 12.67
N ARG A 137 -7.28 -5.98 13.04
CA ARG A 137 -8.27 -5.43 12.12
C ARG A 137 -7.58 -4.32 11.36
N CYS A 138 -6.97 -4.68 10.22
CA CYS A 138 -6.25 -3.73 9.40
C CYS A 138 -7.24 -2.91 8.58
N HIS A 139 -7.18 -1.59 8.69
CA HIS A 139 -7.86 -0.71 7.77
C HIS A 139 -7.17 -0.80 6.40
N LEU A 140 -7.95 -0.86 5.33
CA LEU A 140 -7.43 -0.68 3.97
C LEU A 140 -7.09 0.80 3.73
N ILE A 141 -8.02 1.71 3.99
CA ILE A 141 -7.72 3.14 4.13
C ILE A 141 -7.61 3.42 5.63
N GLY A 142 -6.41 3.81 6.09
CA GLY A 142 -6.12 4.06 7.50
C GLY A 142 -7.03 5.14 8.10
N PHE A 143 -7.46 4.97 9.35
CA PHE A 143 -8.27 5.97 10.07
C PHE A 143 -7.69 7.38 9.99
N GLN A 144 -6.38 7.52 10.04
CA GLN A 144 -5.69 8.80 9.99
C GLN A 144 -5.83 9.54 8.64
N LEU A 145 -6.32 8.86 7.59
CA LEU A 145 -6.47 9.42 6.26
C LEU A 145 -7.87 9.98 5.99
N THR A 146 -8.92 9.27 6.44
CA THR A 146 -10.31 9.64 6.13
C THR A 146 -11.25 9.63 7.35
N GLY A 147 -10.75 9.29 8.54
CA GLY A 147 -11.58 9.21 9.74
C GLY A 147 -12.54 8.02 9.79
N GLU A 148 -12.57 7.18 8.74
CA GLU A 148 -13.45 6.01 8.70
C GLU A 148 -13.03 4.97 9.74
N ASN A 149 -13.94 4.60 10.65
CA ASN A 149 -13.56 3.83 11.83
C ASN A 149 -13.96 2.34 11.75
N ALA A 150 -15.22 2.00 11.92
CA ALA A 150 -15.70 0.63 12.10
C ALA A 150 -16.45 0.09 10.87
N ASN A 151 -15.99 0.44 9.69
CA ASN A 151 -16.56 0.02 8.43
C ASN A 151 -16.10 -1.41 8.07
N GLU A 152 -17.04 -2.34 7.96
CA GLU A 152 -16.77 -3.74 7.61
C GLU A 152 -16.15 -3.90 6.20
N LYS A 153 -16.37 -2.91 5.30
CA LYS A 153 -15.80 -2.91 3.94
C LYS A 153 -14.37 -2.37 3.88
N ASN A 154 -13.90 -1.83 5.00
CA ASN A 154 -12.57 -1.24 5.14
C ASN A 154 -11.66 -2.02 6.09
N LEU A 155 -12.14 -3.11 6.69
CA LEU A 155 -11.40 -3.87 7.69
C LEU A 155 -11.15 -5.31 7.21
N ILE A 156 -9.89 -5.69 7.18
CA ILE A 156 -9.44 -7.05 6.83
C ILE A 156 -8.73 -7.71 8.01
N THR A 157 -8.66 -9.04 8.00
CA THR A 157 -7.80 -9.80 8.89
C THR A 157 -6.36 -9.75 8.36
N GLY A 158 -5.53 -8.90 8.94
CA GLY A 158 -4.12 -8.80 8.61
C GLY A 158 -3.24 -9.14 9.80
N THR A 159 -2.02 -9.57 9.55
CA THR A 159 -1.06 -9.84 10.60
C THR A 159 -0.58 -8.54 11.27
N ARG A 160 0.00 -8.67 12.47
CA ARG A 160 0.66 -7.54 13.13
C ARG A 160 1.77 -6.98 12.27
N TYR A 161 2.59 -7.84 11.67
CA TYR A 161 3.69 -7.47 10.79
C TYR A 161 3.20 -6.71 9.55
N MET A 162 2.19 -7.24 8.85
CA MET A 162 1.57 -6.53 7.73
C MET A 162 1.10 -5.13 8.12
N ASN A 163 0.37 -5.04 9.26
CA ASN A 163 -0.26 -3.79 9.68
C ASN A 163 0.77 -2.72 10.08
N VAL A 164 1.81 -3.09 10.82
CA VAL A 164 2.73 -2.15 11.46
C VAL A 164 4.00 -1.92 10.63
N ASP A 165 4.59 -2.99 10.13
CA ASP A 165 5.85 -2.90 9.37
C ASP A 165 5.58 -2.74 7.87
N GLY A 166 4.42 -3.22 7.39
CA GLY A 166 4.03 -3.15 5.99
C GLY A 166 3.23 -1.91 5.62
N MET A 167 2.01 -1.76 6.13
CA MET A 167 1.06 -0.72 5.71
C MET A 167 1.31 0.64 6.36
N LEU A 168 1.50 0.68 7.68
CA LEU A 168 1.58 1.92 8.46
C LEU A 168 2.64 2.93 7.96
N PRO A 169 3.83 2.53 7.49
CA PRO A 169 4.81 3.49 6.93
C PRO A 169 4.27 4.28 5.74
N PHE A 170 3.51 3.64 4.85
CA PHE A 170 2.89 4.27 3.69
C PHE A 170 1.71 5.14 4.06
N GLU A 171 0.87 4.69 4.99
CA GLU A 171 -0.22 5.50 5.55
C GLU A 171 0.30 6.78 6.20
N ASN A 172 1.38 6.66 7.00
CA ASN A 172 2.02 7.82 7.63
C ASN A 172 2.59 8.78 6.59
N MET A 173 3.21 8.27 5.53
CA MET A 173 3.74 9.09 4.43
C MET A 173 2.63 9.94 3.80
N VAL A 174 1.49 9.34 3.48
CA VAL A 174 0.33 10.05 2.91
C VAL A 174 -0.24 11.05 3.91
N ALA A 175 -0.47 10.63 5.17
CA ALA A 175 -1.04 11.51 6.20
C ALA A 175 -0.15 12.73 6.48
N ASP A 176 1.15 12.53 6.59
CA ASP A 176 2.10 13.62 6.84
C ASP A 176 2.14 14.58 5.64
N TYR A 177 2.18 14.04 4.40
CA TYR A 177 2.17 14.84 3.19
C TYR A 177 0.92 15.74 3.09
N VAL A 178 -0.28 15.17 3.27
CA VAL A 178 -1.53 15.94 3.21
C VAL A 178 -1.58 17.01 4.31
N LYS A 179 -1.11 16.70 5.52
CA LYS A 179 -1.06 17.67 6.64
C LYS A 179 -0.09 18.82 6.37
N GLU A 180 1.06 18.53 5.78
CA GLU A 180 2.14 19.50 5.55
C GLU A 180 1.85 20.40 4.34
N THR A 181 1.31 19.84 3.25
CA THR A 181 1.10 20.57 1.99
C THR A 181 -0.31 21.11 1.82
N GLY A 182 -1.30 20.41 2.35
CA GLY A 182 -2.72 20.63 2.05
C GLY A 182 -3.17 20.08 0.70
N ASN A 183 -2.26 19.43 -0.06
CA ASN A 183 -2.54 18.82 -1.34
C ASN A 183 -3.28 17.50 -1.19
N HIS A 184 -3.89 17.03 -2.28
CA HIS A 184 -4.67 15.80 -2.32
C HIS A 184 -3.82 14.60 -2.77
N VAL A 185 -4.11 13.43 -2.22
CA VAL A 185 -3.45 12.18 -2.59
C VAL A 185 -4.49 11.17 -3.02
N MET A 186 -4.44 10.74 -4.29
CA MET A 186 -5.15 9.53 -4.73
C MET A 186 -4.57 8.34 -3.98
N TYR A 187 -5.42 7.59 -3.29
CA TYR A 187 -5.01 6.46 -2.46
C TYR A 187 -5.92 5.27 -2.72
N ARG A 188 -5.35 4.17 -3.22
CA ARG A 188 -6.09 2.94 -3.54
C ARG A 188 -5.45 1.75 -2.86
N VAL A 189 -6.27 0.93 -2.22
CA VAL A 189 -5.82 -0.33 -1.64
C VAL A 189 -6.68 -1.48 -2.13
N THR A 190 -6.01 -2.47 -2.71
CA THR A 190 -6.63 -3.66 -3.29
C THR A 190 -6.18 -4.89 -2.51
N PRO A 191 -7.06 -5.51 -1.71
CA PRO A 191 -6.74 -6.77 -1.05
C PRO A 191 -6.73 -7.92 -2.08
N ILE A 192 -5.70 -8.76 -2.03
CA ILE A 192 -5.46 -9.82 -3.01
C ILE A 192 -5.77 -11.18 -2.38
N TYR A 193 -6.87 -11.80 -2.84
CA TYR A 193 -7.29 -13.12 -2.40
C TYR A 193 -7.08 -14.15 -3.51
N VAL A 194 -6.66 -15.37 -3.16
CA VAL A 194 -6.54 -16.48 -4.10
C VAL A 194 -7.72 -17.43 -3.93
N GLY A 195 -8.48 -17.64 -4.99
CA GLY A 195 -9.64 -18.54 -4.97
C GLY A 195 -10.64 -18.22 -3.83
N ASN A 196 -10.91 -19.21 -2.99
CA ASN A 196 -11.88 -19.12 -1.88
C ASN A 196 -11.20 -18.83 -0.52
N GLU A 197 -9.99 -18.26 -0.50
CA GLU A 197 -9.30 -17.90 0.73
C GLU A 197 -10.05 -16.78 1.47
N LEU A 198 -10.15 -16.91 2.79
CA LEU A 198 -10.82 -15.91 3.64
C LEU A 198 -9.89 -14.77 4.06
N LEU A 199 -8.58 -15.00 4.03
CA LEU A 199 -7.56 -13.98 4.23
C LEU A 199 -6.94 -13.59 2.89
N CYS A 200 -6.68 -12.30 2.68
CA CYS A 200 -5.86 -11.88 1.55
C CYS A 200 -4.40 -12.31 1.74
N ARG A 201 -3.72 -12.61 0.64
CA ARG A 201 -2.27 -12.91 0.61
C ARG A 201 -1.44 -11.66 0.89
N GLY A 202 -2.00 -10.51 0.61
CA GLY A 202 -1.43 -9.20 0.81
C GLY A 202 -2.36 -8.12 0.26
N VAL A 203 -1.90 -6.89 0.27
CA VAL A 203 -2.60 -5.77 -0.36
C VAL A 203 -1.67 -5.05 -1.33
N GLN A 204 -2.20 -4.64 -2.47
CA GLN A 204 -1.56 -3.62 -3.29
C GLN A 204 -1.98 -2.26 -2.76
N MET A 205 -1.00 -1.40 -2.47
CA MET A 205 -1.22 -0.03 -2.03
C MET A 205 -0.62 0.92 -3.06
N GLU A 206 -1.43 1.86 -3.54
CA GLU A 206 -1.03 2.87 -4.50
C GLU A 206 -1.35 4.25 -3.95
N ALA A 207 -0.43 5.20 -4.11
CA ALA A 207 -0.68 6.60 -3.81
C ALA A 207 0.01 7.53 -4.80
N TYR A 208 -0.69 8.62 -5.16
CA TYR A 208 -0.21 9.64 -6.07
C TYR A 208 -0.70 11.01 -5.63
N SER A 209 0.21 11.97 -5.44
CA SER A 209 -0.16 13.36 -5.17
C SER A 209 -0.64 14.07 -6.43
N VAL A 210 -1.82 14.73 -6.35
CA VAL A 210 -2.52 15.22 -7.54
C VAL A 210 -1.94 16.52 -8.05
N GLU A 211 -1.57 17.44 -7.17
CA GLU A 211 -1.10 18.78 -7.49
C GLU A 211 0.39 18.86 -7.80
N ASP A 212 1.15 17.83 -7.42
CA ASP A 212 2.59 17.78 -7.64
C ASP A 212 3.10 16.32 -7.72
N ASP A 213 4.42 16.12 -7.71
CA ASP A 213 5.07 14.80 -7.76
C ASP A 213 5.60 14.36 -6.38
N GLY A 214 5.04 14.87 -5.28
CA GLY A 214 5.52 14.62 -3.92
C GLY A 214 5.30 13.19 -3.44
N ILE A 215 4.24 12.52 -3.92
CA ILE A 215 3.92 11.11 -3.65
C ILE A 215 3.65 10.38 -4.96
N ASP A 216 4.37 9.28 -5.19
CA ASP A 216 4.11 8.29 -6.27
C ASP A 216 4.67 6.94 -5.82
N PHE A 217 3.83 6.08 -5.26
CA PHE A 217 4.24 4.72 -4.93
C PHE A 217 3.18 3.69 -5.30
N ASN A 218 3.65 2.50 -5.65
CA ASN A 218 2.85 1.31 -5.87
C ASN A 218 3.61 0.14 -5.27
N VAL A 219 3.04 -0.49 -4.24
CA VAL A 219 3.68 -1.55 -3.48
C VAL A 219 2.73 -2.71 -3.22
N TYR A 220 3.27 -3.92 -3.14
CA TYR A 220 2.58 -5.08 -2.61
C TYR A 220 3.06 -5.36 -1.19
N VAL A 221 2.17 -5.28 -0.23
CA VAL A 221 2.42 -5.56 1.19
C VAL A 221 1.96 -6.97 1.52
N PHE A 222 2.85 -7.78 2.07
CA PHE A 222 2.59 -9.20 2.37
C PHE A 222 1.76 -9.37 3.65
N ASN A 223 0.73 -10.20 3.60
CA ASN A 223 0.00 -10.63 4.81
C ASN A 223 0.64 -11.86 5.42
N VAL A 224 1.84 -11.72 5.92
CA VAL A 224 2.64 -12.76 6.56
C VAL A 224 3.01 -12.35 7.98
N GLN A 225 3.45 -13.30 8.79
CA GLN A 225 4.08 -13.04 10.09
C GLN A 225 5.33 -13.91 10.18
N PRO A 226 6.53 -13.33 10.32
CA PRO A 226 7.75 -14.11 10.52
C PRO A 226 7.60 -15.09 11.68
N GLY A 227 7.99 -16.36 11.46
CA GLY A 227 7.88 -17.41 12.45
C GLY A 227 6.48 -18.03 12.62
N VAL A 228 5.49 -17.62 11.83
CA VAL A 228 4.12 -18.18 11.87
C VAL A 228 3.69 -18.59 10.47
N GLU A 229 3.15 -19.79 10.36
CA GLU A 229 2.46 -20.27 9.17
C GLU A 229 0.97 -19.96 9.27
N ILE A 230 0.39 -19.47 8.17
CA ILE A 230 -1.01 -19.05 8.08
C ILE A 230 -1.71 -19.90 7.02
N ASP A 231 -2.85 -20.49 7.39
CA ASP A 231 -3.80 -21.03 6.44
C ASP A 231 -4.74 -19.90 5.96
N TYR A 232 -4.47 -19.34 4.80
CA TYR A 232 -5.26 -18.24 4.24
C TYR A 232 -6.70 -18.64 3.92
N LYS A 233 -6.98 -19.93 3.77
CA LYS A 233 -8.32 -20.42 3.50
C LYS A 233 -9.23 -20.28 4.72
N THR A 234 -8.69 -20.44 5.92
CA THR A 234 -9.46 -20.45 7.18
C THR A 234 -9.09 -19.32 8.14
N GLY A 235 -7.86 -18.82 8.08
CA GLY A 235 -7.28 -17.93 9.06
C GLY A 235 -6.65 -18.66 10.26
N GLU A 236 -6.66 -20.00 10.27
CA GLU A 236 -5.92 -20.76 11.26
C GLU A 236 -4.41 -20.58 11.08
N SER A 237 -3.66 -20.75 12.17
CA SER A 237 -2.23 -20.50 12.15
C SER A 237 -1.49 -21.40 13.15
N ARG A 238 -0.21 -21.59 12.92
CA ARG A 238 0.70 -22.32 13.81
C ARG A 238 2.11 -21.73 13.76
N LEU A 239 2.91 -22.00 14.77
CA LEU A 239 4.34 -21.67 14.68
C LEU A 239 4.96 -22.46 13.51
N SER A 240 5.85 -21.80 12.77
CA SER A 240 6.61 -22.46 11.72
C SER A 240 7.62 -23.43 12.33
N ASP A 241 7.65 -24.67 11.83
CA ASP A 241 8.63 -25.68 12.26
C ASP A 241 10.08 -25.27 11.89
N SER A 242 10.24 -24.36 10.93
CA SER A 242 11.50 -23.74 10.51
C SER A 242 11.76 -22.39 11.18
N ALA A 243 10.91 -21.99 12.14
CA ALA A 243 11.19 -20.79 12.92
C ALA A 243 12.51 -21.03 13.66
N PRO A 244 13.58 -20.24 13.42
CA PRO A 244 14.73 -20.27 14.29
C PRO A 244 14.20 -20.05 15.72
N ALA A 245 14.60 -20.95 16.64
CA ALA A 245 14.32 -20.76 18.07
C ALA A 245 14.62 -19.30 18.36
N VAL A 246 13.63 -18.57 18.94
CA VAL A 246 13.68 -17.13 19.17
C VAL A 246 15.07 -16.75 19.70
N SER A 247 16.00 -16.50 18.79
CA SER A 247 17.10 -15.61 19.04
C SER A 247 16.51 -14.23 18.85
N SER A 248 16.28 -13.56 19.95
CA SER A 248 16.00 -12.15 20.01
C SER A 248 16.75 -11.42 18.90
N GLN A 249 16.01 -10.75 18.00
CA GLN A 249 16.44 -9.84 16.95
C GLN A 249 17.08 -10.48 15.69
N PRO A 250 16.73 -9.96 14.48
CA PRO A 250 17.62 -10.12 13.34
C PRO A 250 18.96 -9.52 13.77
N GLU A 251 20.02 -10.29 13.60
CA GLU A 251 21.38 -9.74 13.57
C GLU A 251 21.46 -8.80 12.37
N ASN A 252 20.84 -7.64 12.51
CA ASN A 252 21.19 -6.49 11.75
C ASN A 252 22.59 -6.13 12.28
N SER A 253 23.62 -6.39 11.50
CA SER A 253 24.94 -5.85 11.73
C SER A 253 24.73 -4.42 12.21
N ASP A 254 25.18 -4.11 13.44
CA ASP A 254 25.04 -2.82 14.10
C ASP A 254 25.66 -1.71 13.22
N VAL A 255 24.90 -1.29 12.22
CA VAL A 255 25.27 -0.11 11.45
C VAL A 255 25.08 1.07 12.41
N THR A 256 26.19 1.55 12.93
CA THR A 256 26.19 2.78 13.71
C THR A 256 25.81 3.94 12.79
N VAL A 257 24.69 4.56 13.09
CA VAL A 257 24.12 5.69 12.33
C VAL A 257 24.23 6.97 13.16
N THR A 258 24.33 8.10 12.46
CA THR A 258 24.25 9.42 13.11
C THR A 258 23.13 10.21 12.50
N PHE A 259 22.11 10.51 13.32
CA PHE A 259 20.93 11.25 12.92
C PHE A 259 20.60 12.39 13.88
N ALA A 260 19.89 13.40 13.37
CA ALA A 260 19.28 14.43 14.19
C ALA A 260 17.85 13.98 14.54
N LEU A 261 17.56 13.87 15.83
CA LEU A 261 16.23 13.49 16.33
C LEU A 261 15.42 14.73 16.66
N ASN A 262 14.18 14.78 16.24
CA ASN A 262 13.17 15.69 16.78
C ASN A 262 12.42 14.98 17.90
N THR A 263 12.71 15.32 19.14
CA THR A 263 12.14 14.67 20.32
C THR A 263 10.64 14.97 20.53
N ASN A 264 10.14 16.03 19.88
CA ASN A 264 8.73 16.42 19.92
C ASN A 264 7.90 15.65 18.87
N THR A 265 8.35 15.67 17.61
CA THR A 265 7.62 15.01 16.51
C THR A 265 7.98 13.52 16.37
N LYS A 266 8.96 13.05 17.14
CA LYS A 266 9.48 11.67 17.07
C LYS A 266 9.94 11.28 15.66
N LYS A 267 10.53 12.24 14.94
CA LYS A 267 11.17 12.00 13.63
C LYS A 267 12.67 12.04 13.75
N TYR A 268 13.36 11.19 12.96
CA TYR A 268 14.80 11.31 12.77
C TYR A 268 15.14 11.74 11.36
N HIS A 269 16.17 12.54 11.24
CA HIS A 269 16.60 13.24 10.04
C HIS A 269 18.09 12.98 9.79
N ARG A 270 18.53 13.07 8.55
CA ARG A 270 19.94 13.28 8.27
C ARG A 270 20.38 14.58 8.96
N VAL A 271 21.60 14.63 9.45
CA VAL A 271 22.13 15.81 10.17
C VAL A 271 22.20 17.07 9.30
N ASP A 272 22.28 16.90 7.98
CA ASP A 272 22.33 17.95 6.96
C ASP A 272 20.93 18.35 6.41
N CYS A 273 19.87 17.74 6.89
CA CYS A 273 18.50 18.02 6.45
C CYS A 273 18.10 19.48 6.78
N ASP A 274 17.45 20.18 5.84
CA ASP A 274 16.98 21.56 6.04
C ASP A 274 16.02 21.67 7.23
N SER A 275 15.13 20.69 7.42
CA SER A 275 14.24 20.64 8.59
C SER A 275 14.99 20.62 9.94
N VAL A 276 16.29 20.25 9.96
CA VAL A 276 17.12 20.26 11.17
C VAL A 276 17.68 21.66 11.45
N LYS A 277 17.82 22.49 10.42
CA LYS A 277 18.27 23.89 10.57
C LYS A 277 17.21 24.71 11.30
N ASP A 278 15.95 24.51 10.97
CA ASP A 278 14.80 25.25 11.52
C ASP A 278 14.22 24.59 12.78
N MET A 279 14.77 23.45 13.21
CA MET A 279 14.30 22.71 14.39
C MET A 279 14.58 23.48 15.68
N ASN A 280 13.56 23.59 16.54
CA ASN A 280 13.74 24.17 17.87
C ASN A 280 14.87 23.44 18.62
N PRO A 281 15.90 24.17 19.12
CA PRO A 281 17.04 23.57 19.80
C PRO A 281 16.67 22.65 20.96
N ASN A 282 15.60 22.94 21.69
CA ASN A 282 15.13 22.13 22.81
C ASN A 282 14.57 20.77 22.40
N ASN A 283 14.16 20.64 21.13
CA ASN A 283 13.62 19.41 20.56
C ASN A 283 14.65 18.64 19.73
N LYS A 284 15.87 19.22 19.55
CA LYS A 284 16.92 18.64 18.73
C LYS A 284 17.88 17.82 19.56
N LYS A 285 18.08 16.57 19.20
CA LYS A 285 19.09 15.68 19.79
C LYS A 285 19.87 14.99 18.68
N ILE A 286 21.21 15.01 18.77
CA ILE A 286 22.03 14.17 17.89
C ILE A 286 22.11 12.77 18.51
N TYR A 287 21.81 11.78 17.72
CA TYR A 287 21.89 10.37 18.05
C TYR A 287 23.01 9.73 17.23
N THR A 288 23.92 9.04 17.89
CA THR A 288 24.93 8.18 17.25
C THR A 288 24.86 6.83 17.95
N GLY A 289 24.53 5.79 17.22
CA GLY A 289 24.33 4.45 17.76
C GLY A 289 23.72 3.51 16.75
N PRO A 290 23.37 2.28 17.16
CA PRO A 290 22.75 1.31 16.29
C PRO A 290 21.37 1.79 15.80
N LEU A 291 21.00 1.39 14.60
CA LEU A 291 19.69 1.75 14.03
C LEU A 291 18.52 1.30 14.92
N SER A 292 18.69 0.19 15.63
CA SER A 292 17.73 -0.32 16.64
C SER A 292 17.47 0.65 17.80
N GLY A 293 18.39 1.55 18.10
CA GLY A 293 18.23 2.58 19.13
C GLY A 293 17.30 3.72 18.74
N LEU A 294 16.71 3.69 17.52
CA LEU A 294 15.72 4.67 17.04
C LEU A 294 14.27 4.19 17.24
N GLU A 295 14.07 3.16 18.06
CA GLU A 295 12.72 2.69 18.41
C GLU A 295 11.85 3.84 18.93
N GLY A 296 10.62 3.93 18.40
CA GLY A 296 9.70 5.04 18.70
C GLY A 296 9.94 6.33 17.91
N TYR A 297 10.87 6.32 16.95
CA TYR A 297 11.06 7.41 16.00
C TYR A 297 10.73 6.95 14.58
N SER A 298 10.14 7.83 13.76
CA SER A 298 9.90 7.61 12.34
C SER A 298 10.89 8.39 11.46
N THR A 299 11.04 8.01 10.19
CA THR A 299 11.89 8.70 9.22
C THR A 299 11.32 10.07 8.85
N CYS A 300 12.19 11.02 8.57
CA CYS A 300 11.78 12.27 7.93
C CYS A 300 11.50 12.02 6.45
N GLY A 301 10.30 12.40 5.97
CA GLY A 301 9.90 12.27 4.57
C GLY A 301 10.77 13.09 3.62
N ASN A 302 11.25 14.27 4.03
CA ASN A 302 12.02 15.17 3.17
C ASN A 302 13.46 14.69 2.90
N CYS A 303 14.18 14.20 3.91
CA CYS A 303 15.57 13.80 3.74
C CYS A 303 15.80 12.29 3.61
N LYS A 304 14.76 11.48 3.79
CA LYS A 304 14.76 10.02 3.63
C LYS A 304 16.05 9.37 4.18
N PRO A 305 16.29 9.47 5.49
CA PRO A 305 17.60 9.21 6.08
C PRO A 305 18.11 7.77 5.87
N LEU A 306 17.24 6.80 5.62
CA LEU A 306 17.63 5.41 5.35
C LEU A 306 18.07 5.16 3.91
N GLU A 307 17.71 6.01 2.94
CA GLU A 307 18.17 5.86 1.54
C GLU A 307 19.68 6.12 1.39
N ALA A 308 20.26 6.89 2.29
CA ALA A 308 21.70 7.16 2.31
C ALA A 308 22.55 6.02 2.91
N LEU A 309 21.90 4.95 3.42
CA LEU A 309 22.59 3.78 4.01
C LEU A 309 22.66 2.59 3.04
N LYS A 310 22.12 2.73 1.82
CA LYS A 310 22.12 1.71 0.76
C LYS A 310 23.40 1.71 -0.06
#